data_7f5f002e472bb10538935ca07e4e5d52
#
_entry.id   7f5f002e472bb10538935ca07e4e5d52
#
_cell.length_a   1.000
_cell.length_b   1.000
_cell.length_c   1.000
_cell.angle_alpha   90.00
_cell.angle_beta   90.00
_cell.angle_gamma   90.00
#
_symmetry.space_group_name_H-M   'P 1'
#
loop_
_entity.id
_entity.type
_entity.pdbx_description
1 polymer ?
#
loop_
_entity_poly.entity_id
_entity_poly.type
_entity_poly.pdbx_seq_one_letter_code
_entity_poly.pdbx_strand_id
1 'polypeptide(L)'
;ASVIGVGLNLNQLSFNNLPNATSLRLVSGNFWHQKELLSILTQHLYKYLYKKDFHDLNGLINQYNDKLWRRDQRALFESKSKNFVAIPKGVSFKGKLIIETTKMGVIERDTEQIRILYNTNGFQDSK
;
A
#
# COMPACT_ATOMS: atom_id res chain seq x y z
N ALA A 1 -6.38 19.51 -14.32
CA ALA A 1 -4.98 19.35 -13.90
C ALA A 1 -4.95 18.47 -12.64
N SER A 2 -3.98 17.56 -12.56
CA SER A 2 -3.79 16.71 -11.38
C SER A 2 -2.42 16.99 -10.76
N VAL A 3 -2.35 16.99 -9.43
CA VAL A 3 -1.09 17.10 -8.68
C VAL A 3 -0.82 15.77 -7.99
N ILE A 4 0.37 15.22 -8.19
CA ILE A 4 0.79 13.96 -7.58
C ILE A 4 1.89 14.25 -6.58
N GLY A 5 1.67 13.89 -5.31
CA GLY A 5 2.68 13.96 -4.25
C GLY A 5 3.24 12.58 -3.93
N VAL A 6 4.56 12.46 -3.82
CA VAL A 6 5.24 11.23 -3.41
C VAL A 6 6.10 11.53 -2.20
N GLY A 7 5.84 10.86 -1.06
CA GLY A 7 6.65 10.92 0.14
C GLY A 7 7.47 9.64 0.30
N LEU A 8 8.79 9.76 0.44
CA LEU A 8 9.68 8.62 0.59
C LEU A 8 10.80 8.92 1.60
N ASN A 9 10.96 8.04 2.58
CA ASN A 9 12.10 8.10 3.50
C ASN A 9 13.34 7.57 2.78
N LEU A 10 14.35 8.43 2.61
CA LEU A 10 15.49 8.12 1.77
C LEU A 10 16.64 7.50 2.55
N ASN A 11 17.27 8.28 3.44
CA ASN A 11 18.50 7.89 4.12
C ASN A 11 18.39 7.85 5.64
N GLN A 12 17.21 8.02 6.21
CA GLN A 12 17.00 7.93 7.67
C GLN A 12 17.36 6.55 8.19
N LEU A 13 18.09 6.51 9.30
CA LEU A 13 18.53 5.27 9.95
C LEU A 13 17.68 4.91 11.18
N SER A 14 16.93 5.87 11.72
CA SER A 14 16.06 5.63 12.88
C SER A 14 14.74 6.38 12.71
N PHE A 15 13.69 5.82 13.31
CA PHE A 15 12.33 6.35 13.27
C PHE A 15 11.75 6.30 14.68
N ASN A 16 12.01 7.34 15.47
CA ASN A 16 11.52 7.43 16.84
C ASN A 16 9.98 7.28 16.88
N ASN A 17 9.50 6.36 17.71
CA ASN A 17 8.06 6.05 17.88
C ASN A 17 7.31 5.53 16.64
N LEU A 18 8.01 5.15 15.59
CA LEU A 18 7.42 4.56 14.37
C LEU A 18 8.06 3.20 14.06
N PRO A 19 7.71 2.13 14.79
CA PRO A 19 8.41 0.85 14.72
C PRO A 19 8.32 0.16 13.35
N ASN A 20 7.33 0.54 12.52
CA ASN A 20 7.15 -0.03 11.19
C ASN A 20 7.64 0.88 10.06
N ALA A 21 8.23 2.02 10.39
CA ALA A 21 8.80 2.89 9.39
C ALA A 21 10.18 2.37 8.94
N THR A 22 10.46 2.54 7.66
CA THR A 22 11.76 2.21 7.07
C THR A 22 12.18 3.26 6.05
N SER A 23 13.41 3.15 5.55
CA SER A 23 13.93 3.99 4.48
C SER A 23 14.53 3.14 3.38
N LEU A 24 14.74 3.72 2.21
CA LEU A 24 15.46 3.07 1.11
C LEU A 24 16.85 2.60 1.56
N ARG A 25 17.54 3.40 2.36
CA ARG A 25 18.87 3.04 2.87
C ARG A 25 18.82 1.81 3.77
N LEU A 26 17.85 1.72 4.68
CA LEU A 26 17.70 0.55 5.57
C LEU A 26 17.37 -0.73 4.79
N VAL A 27 16.55 -0.61 3.74
CA VAL A 27 16.14 -1.77 2.93
C VAL A 27 17.24 -2.21 1.95
N SER A 28 17.95 -1.26 1.32
CA SER A 28 18.93 -1.56 0.27
C SER A 28 20.38 -1.68 0.78
N GLY A 29 20.66 -1.17 1.99
CA GLY A 29 22.03 -1.04 2.52
C GLY A 29 22.84 0.12 1.91
N ASN A 30 22.30 0.84 0.91
CA ASN A 30 23.01 1.86 0.15
C ASN A 30 22.53 3.27 0.49
N PHE A 31 23.46 4.24 0.40
CA PHE A 31 23.11 5.65 0.45
C PHE A 31 22.52 6.08 -0.90
N TRP A 32 21.43 6.84 -0.87
CA TRP A 32 20.70 7.30 -2.06
C TRP A 32 20.84 8.81 -2.24
N HIS A 33 21.25 9.24 -3.43
CA HIS A 33 21.25 10.65 -3.79
C HIS A 33 19.86 11.10 -4.24
N GLN A 34 19.35 12.18 -3.64
CA GLN A 34 18.00 12.67 -3.91
C GLN A 34 17.76 12.99 -5.40
N LYS A 35 18.76 13.55 -6.09
CA LYS A 35 18.65 13.89 -7.52
C LYS A 35 18.50 12.65 -8.40
N GLU A 36 19.24 11.58 -8.10
CA GLU A 36 19.15 10.31 -8.84
C GLU A 36 17.78 9.67 -8.65
N LEU A 37 17.30 9.61 -7.40
CA LEU A 37 15.98 9.07 -7.12
C LEU A 37 14.89 9.89 -7.80
N LEU A 38 14.97 11.22 -7.77
CA LEU A 38 14.00 12.09 -8.43
C LEU A 38 13.96 11.81 -9.94
N SER A 39 15.11 11.61 -10.57
CA SER A 39 15.18 11.25 -11.99
C SER A 39 14.49 9.91 -12.27
N ILE A 40 14.75 8.89 -11.47
CA ILE A 40 14.13 7.57 -11.59
C ILE A 40 12.60 7.67 -11.42
N LEU A 41 12.14 8.36 -10.38
CA LEU A 41 10.72 8.55 -10.10
C LEU A 41 10.03 9.30 -11.25
N THR A 42 10.63 10.38 -11.74
CA THR A 42 10.07 11.17 -12.85
C THR A 42 9.95 10.33 -14.13
N GLN A 43 10.97 9.52 -14.45
CA GLN A 43 10.93 8.64 -15.63
C GLN A 43 9.81 7.60 -15.49
N HIS A 44 9.65 6.98 -14.31
CA HIS A 44 8.58 6.02 -14.07
C HIS A 44 7.19 6.67 -14.13
N LEU A 45 7.00 7.82 -13.48
CA LEU A 45 5.75 8.57 -13.55
C LEU A 45 5.41 8.95 -15.00
N TYR A 46 6.38 9.47 -15.76
CA TYR A 46 6.18 9.79 -17.17
C TYR A 46 5.75 8.58 -17.98
N LYS A 47 6.42 7.42 -17.78
CA LYS A 47 6.06 6.17 -18.45
C LYS A 47 4.62 5.74 -18.16
N TYR A 48 4.19 5.84 -16.91
CA TYR A 48 2.83 5.45 -16.52
C TYR A 48 1.77 6.48 -16.96
N LEU A 49 2.07 7.78 -16.91
CA LEU A 49 1.09 8.82 -17.20
C LEU A 49 0.92 9.10 -18.70
N TYR A 50 1.98 8.92 -19.50
CA TYR A 50 1.99 9.36 -20.90
C TYR A 50 2.26 8.26 -21.93
N LYS A 51 2.93 7.18 -21.57
CA LYS A 51 3.31 6.12 -22.51
C LYS A 51 2.51 4.83 -22.38
N LYS A 52 1.88 4.59 -21.24
CA LYS A 52 1.04 3.42 -21.06
C LYS A 52 -0.36 3.77 -21.53
N ASP A 53 -0.92 2.92 -22.38
CA ASP A 53 -2.33 3.03 -22.75
C ASP A 53 -3.17 2.95 -21.46
N PHE A 54 -3.68 4.10 -21.03
CA PHE A 54 -4.63 4.17 -19.91
C PHE A 54 -5.92 3.40 -20.19
N HIS A 55 -6.06 2.83 -21.38
CA HIS A 55 -7.21 2.00 -21.74
C HIS A 55 -7.20 0.62 -21.09
N ASP A 56 -6.04 0.14 -20.60
CA ASP A 56 -5.97 -1.12 -19.85
C ASP A 56 -6.01 -0.90 -18.32
N LEU A 57 -7.15 -0.38 -17.84
CA LEU A 57 -7.38 -0.25 -16.40
C LEU A 57 -7.39 -1.61 -15.69
N ASN A 58 -7.84 -2.68 -16.35
CA ASN A 58 -7.82 -4.03 -15.80
C ASN A 58 -6.39 -4.49 -15.52
N GLY A 59 -5.49 -4.34 -16.50
CA GLY A 59 -4.09 -4.68 -16.33
C GLY A 59 -3.41 -3.87 -15.23
N LEU A 60 -3.75 -2.58 -15.09
CA LEU A 60 -3.21 -1.74 -14.03
C LEU A 60 -3.68 -2.20 -12.63
N ILE A 61 -4.97 -2.50 -12.49
CA ILE A 61 -5.55 -3.00 -11.24
C ILE A 61 -4.96 -4.36 -10.87
N ASN A 62 -4.80 -5.25 -11.84
CA ASN A 62 -4.17 -6.56 -11.61
C ASN A 62 -2.73 -6.40 -11.11
N GLN A 63 -1.92 -5.56 -11.77
CA GLN A 63 -0.55 -5.27 -11.33
C GLN A 63 -0.50 -4.65 -9.91
N TYR A 64 -1.46 -3.80 -9.57
CA TYR A 64 -1.58 -3.25 -8.21
C TYR A 64 -1.94 -4.34 -7.21
N ASN A 65 -2.93 -5.15 -7.53
CA ASN A 65 -3.40 -6.23 -6.66
C ASN A 65 -2.33 -7.28 -6.40
N ASP A 66 -1.46 -7.57 -7.39
CA ASP A 66 -0.34 -8.52 -7.23
C ASP A 66 0.71 -8.03 -6.21
N LYS A 67 0.73 -6.72 -5.95
CA LYS A 67 1.62 -6.11 -4.97
C LYS A 67 0.90 -5.69 -3.68
N LEU A 68 -0.39 -5.98 -3.60
CA LEU A 68 -1.17 -5.60 -2.42
C LEU A 68 -0.69 -6.37 -1.19
N TRP A 69 -0.32 -5.63 -0.16
CA TRP A 69 0.16 -6.19 1.10
C TRP A 69 -0.89 -7.13 1.74
N ARG A 70 -0.46 -8.34 2.11
CA ARG A 70 -1.31 -9.40 2.67
C ARG A 70 -2.55 -9.73 1.84
N ARG A 71 -2.48 -9.61 0.53
CA ARG A 71 -3.55 -10.12 -0.32
C ARG A 71 -3.82 -11.59 -0.02
N ASP A 72 -5.10 -11.94 0.12
CA ASP A 72 -5.59 -13.27 0.44
C ASP A 72 -5.10 -13.84 1.79
N GLN A 73 -4.56 -12.99 2.67
CA GLN A 73 -4.15 -13.34 4.02
C GLN A 73 -4.94 -12.51 5.05
N ARG A 74 -5.10 -13.05 6.25
CA ARG A 74 -5.76 -12.33 7.35
C ARG A 74 -4.94 -11.11 7.76
N ALA A 75 -5.60 -9.98 7.92
CA ALA A 75 -5.01 -8.74 8.41
C ALA A 75 -5.93 -8.07 9.43
N LEU A 76 -5.34 -7.33 10.36
CA LEU A 76 -6.08 -6.57 11.35
C LEU A 76 -6.37 -5.16 10.81
N PHE A 77 -7.61 -4.76 10.90
CA PHE A 77 -8.10 -3.45 10.50
C PHE A 77 -8.74 -2.72 11.67
N GLU A 78 -8.73 -1.42 11.61
CA GLU A 78 -9.48 -0.53 12.49
C GLU A 78 -10.49 0.28 11.69
N SER A 79 -11.71 0.39 12.20
CA SER A 79 -12.75 1.31 11.70
C SER A 79 -13.54 1.87 12.86
N LYS A 80 -13.71 3.19 12.92
CA LYS A 80 -14.43 3.88 14.00
C LYS A 80 -13.97 3.40 15.38
N SER A 81 -12.66 3.33 15.60
CA SER A 81 -12.00 2.86 16.84
C SER A 81 -12.34 1.42 17.25
N LYS A 82 -12.82 0.59 16.32
CA LYS A 82 -13.05 -0.84 16.53
C LYS A 82 -12.15 -1.66 15.62
N ASN A 83 -11.46 -2.62 16.23
CA ASN A 83 -10.61 -3.54 15.50
C ASN A 83 -11.43 -4.72 14.97
N PHE A 84 -11.10 -5.16 13.76
CA PHE A 84 -11.69 -6.34 13.15
C PHE A 84 -10.70 -7.02 12.20
N VAL A 85 -10.90 -8.31 11.98
CA VAL A 85 -10.08 -9.10 11.05
C VAL A 85 -10.79 -9.20 9.72
N ALA A 86 -10.03 -8.98 8.64
CA ALA A 86 -10.51 -9.18 7.29
C ALA A 86 -9.37 -9.67 6.38
N ILE A 87 -9.72 -10.15 5.21
CA ILE A 87 -8.80 -10.61 4.18
C ILE A 87 -8.83 -9.60 3.03
N PRO A 88 -7.73 -8.85 2.75
CA PRO A 88 -7.65 -8.00 1.57
C PRO A 88 -7.75 -8.85 0.30
N LYS A 89 -8.66 -8.52 -0.60
CA LYS A 89 -8.86 -9.23 -1.87
C LYS A 89 -8.32 -8.46 -3.07
N GLY A 90 -8.30 -7.13 -2.96
CA GLY A 90 -7.87 -6.28 -4.05
C GLY A 90 -8.38 -4.85 -3.91
N VAL A 91 -8.34 -4.12 -5.00
CA VAL A 91 -8.96 -2.79 -5.13
C VAL A 91 -9.95 -2.79 -6.29
N SER A 92 -11.03 -2.04 -6.12
CA SER A 92 -12.02 -1.83 -7.18
C SER A 92 -11.55 -0.77 -8.19
N PHE A 93 -12.27 -0.65 -9.31
CA PHE A 93 -12.04 0.41 -10.31
C PHE A 93 -12.18 1.84 -9.75
N LYS A 94 -12.84 1.98 -8.62
CA LYS A 94 -12.98 3.27 -7.90
C LYS A 94 -11.86 3.51 -6.89
N GLY A 95 -10.84 2.62 -6.84
CA GLY A 95 -9.75 2.70 -5.88
C GLY A 95 -10.14 2.32 -4.45
N LYS A 96 -11.31 1.72 -4.23
CA LYS A 96 -11.74 1.25 -2.92
C LYS A 96 -11.10 -0.09 -2.59
N LEU A 97 -10.72 -0.29 -1.35
CA LEU A 97 -10.20 -1.58 -0.88
C LEU A 97 -11.34 -2.61 -0.79
N ILE A 98 -11.14 -3.75 -1.44
CA ILE A 98 -12.04 -4.90 -1.36
C ILE A 98 -11.52 -5.81 -0.26
N ILE A 99 -12.35 -6.07 0.75
CA ILE A 99 -12.02 -6.95 1.87
C ILE A 99 -13.11 -8.00 2.07
N GLU A 100 -12.70 -9.18 2.50
CA GLU A 100 -13.61 -10.25 2.90
C GLU A 100 -13.64 -10.34 4.43
N THR A 101 -14.83 -10.34 4.99
CA THR A 101 -15.07 -10.45 6.44
C THR A 101 -15.96 -11.66 6.72
N THR A 102 -15.83 -12.28 7.88
CA THR A 102 -16.68 -13.40 8.30
C THR A 102 -18.15 -13.02 8.48
N LYS A 103 -18.43 -11.76 8.81
CA LYS A 103 -19.80 -11.30 9.10
C LYS A 103 -20.54 -10.78 7.88
N MET A 104 -19.84 -10.09 6.97
CA MET A 104 -20.46 -9.35 5.86
C MET A 104 -20.05 -9.88 4.48
N GLY A 105 -19.24 -10.95 4.43
CA GLY A 105 -18.67 -11.42 3.16
C GLY A 105 -17.73 -10.40 2.53
N VAL A 106 -17.75 -10.33 1.21
CA VAL A 106 -16.90 -9.40 0.43
C VAL A 106 -17.56 -8.04 0.36
N ILE A 107 -16.83 -7.01 0.78
CA ILE A 107 -17.30 -5.61 0.81
C ILE A 107 -16.22 -4.66 0.31
N GLU A 108 -16.63 -3.50 -0.21
CA GLU A 108 -15.75 -2.39 -0.56
C GLU A 108 -15.68 -1.36 0.59
N ARG A 109 -14.50 -0.80 0.82
CA ARG A 109 -14.28 0.25 1.82
C ARG A 109 -13.36 1.34 1.26
N ASP A 110 -13.68 2.58 1.56
CA ASP A 110 -12.78 3.70 1.32
C ASP A 110 -11.61 3.63 2.30
N THR A 111 -10.43 3.96 1.83
CA THR A 111 -9.19 3.95 2.66
C THR A 111 -9.25 4.96 3.82
N GLU A 112 -10.10 5.97 3.72
CA GLU A 112 -10.38 6.92 4.82
C GLU A 112 -11.24 6.33 5.93
N GLN A 113 -12.00 5.27 5.64
CA GLN A 113 -12.92 4.63 6.57
C GLN A 113 -12.31 3.51 7.38
N ILE A 114 -11.19 2.97 6.90
CA ILE A 114 -10.48 1.85 7.53
C ILE A 114 -8.97 2.07 7.52
N ARG A 115 -8.32 1.59 8.58
CA ARG A 115 -6.87 1.63 8.74
C ARG A 115 -6.34 0.23 8.92
N ILE A 116 -5.29 -0.11 8.18
CA ILE A 116 -4.56 -1.36 8.39
C ILE A 116 -3.64 -1.21 9.60
N LEU A 117 -3.70 -2.18 10.51
CA LEU A 117 -2.82 -2.24 11.67
C LEU A 117 -1.67 -3.21 11.38
N TYR A 118 -0.47 -2.66 11.18
CA TYR A 118 0.73 -3.43 10.82
C TYR A 118 1.36 -4.16 12.00
N ASN A 119 1.11 -3.73 13.25
CA ASN A 119 1.61 -4.37 14.47
C ASN A 119 0.63 -5.45 14.91
N THR A 120 0.91 -6.67 14.51
CA THR A 120 0.19 -7.87 14.99
C THR A 120 1.07 -8.69 15.94
N ASN A 121 1.72 -8.07 16.92
CA ASN A 121 2.32 -8.80 18.03
C ASN A 121 1.18 -9.52 18.78
N GLY A 122 0.90 -10.76 18.42
CA GLY A 122 -0.19 -11.57 18.98
C GLY A 122 -1.19 -12.11 17.95
N PHE A 123 -1.11 -11.72 16.71
CA PHE A 123 -1.91 -12.33 15.64
C PHE A 123 -1.17 -13.58 15.14
N GLN A 124 -1.27 -14.68 15.90
CA GLN A 124 -0.86 -15.99 15.39
C GLN A 124 -1.89 -16.40 14.33
N ASP A 125 -1.43 -16.63 13.11
CA ASP A 125 -2.18 -17.39 12.12
C ASP A 125 -2.43 -18.79 12.73
N SER A 126 -3.55 -18.97 13.42
CA SER A 126 -4.02 -20.30 13.73
C SER A 126 -4.30 -20.99 12.40
N LYS A 127 -3.46 -21.97 12.10
CA LYS A 127 -3.56 -22.87 10.94
C LYS A 127 -4.92 -23.52 10.87
#